data_eea5fd0fda174cb008aa4f287f60b340
#
_entry.id   eea5fd0fda174cb008aa4f287f60b340
#
_cell.length_a   1.000
_cell.length_b   1.000
_cell.length_c   1.000
_cell.angle_alpha   90.00
_cell.angle_beta   90.00
_cell.angle_gamma   90.00
#
_symmetry.space_group_name_H-M   'P 1'
#
loop_
_entity.id
_entity.type
_entity.pdbx_description
1 polymer ?
#
loop_
_entity_poly.entity_id
_entity_poly.type
_entity_poly.pdbx_seq_one_letter_code
_entity_poly.pdbx_strand_id
1 'polypeptide(L)'
;GGKKILIATDGVFSMDGYIANLVGICDLAEEFDALVMVDDSHAVGFMGAHGKGTAEFCGVMDRVDIITGTFGKALGGASGGYTAARQPIVDLLRQRSRPYLFSNTVAPAICAATIRTIELLEESTALRDKVHENARYFRSEMEKLGFDLLPGEHPIVPVMLYDPKVAHEFARRMLEKGVYVVAFCYPVVPKGKDRIRTQISAGHTKEDLDFAIKCFGEVKAEMGL
;
A
#
# COMPACT_ATOMS: atom_id res chain seq x y z
N GLY A 1 -33.13 -10.29 -17.58
CA GLY A 1 -31.85 -9.63 -17.68
C GLY A 1 -30.89 -10.19 -16.65
N GLY A 2 -29.80 -10.82 -17.07
CA GLY A 2 -28.79 -11.38 -16.18
C GLY A 2 -28.21 -10.28 -15.32
N LYS A 3 -28.07 -10.54 -14.02
CA LYS A 3 -27.34 -9.65 -13.09
C LYS A 3 -25.86 -9.80 -13.42
N LYS A 4 -25.15 -8.69 -13.64
CA LYS A 4 -23.70 -8.69 -13.71
C LYS A 4 -23.13 -8.76 -12.29
N ILE A 5 -22.07 -9.52 -12.13
CA ILE A 5 -21.32 -9.65 -10.88
C ILE A 5 -20.05 -8.82 -10.99
N LEU A 6 -19.71 -8.10 -9.93
CA LEU A 6 -18.45 -7.40 -9.79
C LEU A 6 -17.78 -7.86 -8.49
N ILE A 7 -16.58 -8.39 -8.57
CA ILE A 7 -15.72 -8.68 -7.44
C ILE A 7 -14.77 -7.50 -7.27
N ALA A 8 -14.86 -6.83 -6.13
CA ALA A 8 -14.01 -5.68 -5.81
C ALA A 8 -13.15 -5.96 -4.58
N THR A 9 -11.86 -5.65 -4.65
CA THR A 9 -10.90 -5.85 -3.57
C THR A 9 -9.82 -4.77 -3.59
N ASP A 10 -9.17 -4.54 -2.43
CA ASP A 10 -7.86 -3.89 -2.43
C ASP A 10 -6.83 -4.86 -3.02
N GLY A 11 -5.87 -4.35 -3.77
CA GLY A 11 -4.68 -5.12 -4.18
C GLY A 11 -3.73 -5.32 -3.00
N VAL A 12 -3.56 -4.28 -2.19
CA VAL A 12 -2.81 -4.30 -0.93
C VAL A 12 -3.66 -3.75 0.20
N PHE A 13 -3.86 -4.54 1.26
CA PHE A 13 -4.59 -4.13 2.45
C PHE A 13 -3.73 -3.21 3.32
N SER A 14 -4.13 -1.95 3.41
CA SER A 14 -3.32 -0.84 3.93
C SER A 14 -2.87 -0.96 5.38
N MET A 15 -3.63 -1.68 6.22
CA MET A 15 -3.30 -1.82 7.65
C MET A 15 -2.35 -2.99 7.93
N ASP A 16 -2.23 -3.93 7.01
CA ASP A 16 -1.51 -5.18 7.17
C ASP A 16 -0.34 -5.33 6.20
N GLY A 17 -0.40 -4.71 5.03
CA GLY A 17 0.54 -4.94 3.94
C GLY A 17 0.32 -6.28 3.24
N TYR A 18 -0.82 -6.94 3.46
CA TYR A 18 -1.17 -8.17 2.75
C TYR A 18 -1.53 -7.86 1.31
N ILE A 19 -1.07 -8.72 0.42
CA ILE A 19 -1.38 -8.68 -1.01
C ILE A 19 -2.57 -9.63 -1.26
N ALA A 20 -3.57 -9.16 -2.00
CA ALA A 20 -4.71 -9.97 -2.36
C ALA A 20 -4.32 -11.18 -3.22
N ASN A 21 -4.98 -12.31 -3.03
CA ASN A 21 -4.83 -13.47 -3.89
C ASN A 21 -5.58 -13.23 -5.23
N LEU A 22 -5.02 -12.36 -6.09
CA LEU A 22 -5.66 -11.99 -7.34
C LEU A 22 -5.79 -13.15 -8.32
N VAL A 23 -4.89 -14.13 -8.27
CA VAL A 23 -5.00 -15.35 -9.11
C VAL A 23 -6.31 -16.08 -8.78
N GLY A 24 -6.51 -16.43 -7.50
CA GLY A 24 -7.74 -17.11 -7.07
C GLY A 24 -9.02 -16.28 -7.28
N ILE A 25 -8.94 -14.95 -7.13
CA ILE A 25 -10.06 -14.06 -7.41
C ILE A 25 -10.41 -14.07 -8.90
N CYS A 26 -9.42 -14.01 -9.77
CA CYS A 26 -9.63 -14.08 -11.22
C CYS A 26 -10.18 -15.44 -11.67
N ASP A 27 -9.72 -16.53 -11.05
CA ASP A 27 -10.26 -17.88 -11.34
C ASP A 27 -11.75 -17.96 -11.01
N LEU A 28 -12.17 -17.45 -9.86
CA LEU A 28 -13.58 -17.36 -9.48
C LEU A 28 -14.37 -16.40 -10.39
N ALA A 29 -13.77 -15.28 -10.79
CA ALA A 29 -14.42 -14.35 -11.69
C ALA A 29 -14.74 -14.98 -13.06
N GLU A 30 -13.83 -15.77 -13.60
CA GLU A 30 -14.06 -16.53 -14.85
C GLU A 30 -15.17 -17.59 -14.67
N GLU A 31 -15.15 -18.33 -13.55
CA GLU A 31 -16.17 -19.35 -13.25
C GLU A 31 -17.60 -18.74 -13.19
N PHE A 32 -17.73 -17.53 -12.61
CA PHE A 32 -19.03 -16.89 -12.39
C PHE A 32 -19.38 -15.77 -13.39
N ASP A 33 -18.67 -15.62 -14.51
CA ASP A 33 -18.82 -14.51 -15.48
C ASP A 33 -18.85 -13.14 -14.79
N ALA A 34 -17.92 -12.93 -13.85
CA ALA A 34 -17.81 -11.71 -13.06
C ALA A 34 -16.71 -10.79 -13.60
N LEU A 35 -16.85 -9.48 -13.34
CA LEU A 35 -15.79 -8.50 -13.54
C LEU A 35 -14.93 -8.41 -12.28
N VAL A 36 -13.64 -8.11 -12.45
CA VAL A 36 -12.69 -7.90 -11.36
C VAL A 36 -12.28 -6.44 -11.30
N MET A 37 -12.45 -5.83 -10.12
CA MET A 37 -11.97 -4.48 -9.79
C MET A 37 -10.96 -4.56 -8.66
N VAL A 38 -9.82 -3.91 -8.86
CA VAL A 38 -8.72 -3.85 -7.87
C VAL A 38 -8.41 -2.40 -7.54
N ASP A 39 -8.42 -2.06 -6.26
CA ASP A 39 -7.84 -0.80 -5.78
C ASP A 39 -6.35 -0.99 -5.49
N ASP A 40 -5.51 -0.37 -6.30
CA ASP A 40 -4.05 -0.42 -6.22
C ASP A 40 -3.44 0.83 -5.58
N SER A 41 -4.21 1.57 -4.80
CA SER A 41 -3.75 2.79 -4.12
C SER A 41 -2.52 2.58 -3.23
N HIS A 42 -2.25 1.37 -2.77
CA HIS A 42 -1.09 0.99 -1.98
C HIS A 42 -0.06 0.13 -2.75
N ALA A 43 -0.16 0.06 -4.08
CA ALA A 43 0.70 -0.80 -4.89
C ALA A 43 1.26 -0.11 -6.14
N VAL A 44 0.45 0.72 -6.82
CA VAL A 44 0.86 1.38 -8.05
C VAL A 44 2.08 2.26 -7.83
N GLY A 45 3.05 2.15 -8.74
CA GLY A 45 4.33 2.85 -8.72
C GLY A 45 5.50 2.01 -8.24
N PHE A 46 5.29 0.90 -7.51
CA PHE A 46 6.40 0.10 -6.96
C PHE A 46 6.14 -1.41 -6.83
N MET A 47 4.89 -1.88 -6.85
CA MET A 47 4.60 -3.32 -6.89
C MET A 47 4.65 -3.86 -8.34
N GLY A 48 5.14 -5.09 -8.49
CA GLY A 48 5.36 -5.71 -9.80
C GLY A 48 6.73 -5.36 -10.41
N ALA A 49 7.10 -6.00 -11.49
CA ALA A 49 8.43 -5.86 -12.11
C ALA A 49 8.71 -4.45 -12.65
N HIS A 50 7.65 -3.75 -13.08
CA HIS A 50 7.73 -2.38 -13.63
C HIS A 50 6.91 -1.37 -12.82
N GLY A 51 6.46 -1.74 -11.60
CA GLY A 51 5.67 -0.85 -10.76
C GLY A 51 4.21 -0.67 -11.20
N LYS A 52 3.67 -1.57 -12.01
CA LYS A 52 2.30 -1.48 -12.52
C LYS A 52 1.23 -1.90 -11.51
N GLY A 53 1.63 -2.34 -10.33
CA GLY A 53 0.74 -2.69 -9.24
C GLY A 53 0.58 -4.19 -8.99
N THR A 54 -0.45 -4.55 -8.22
CA THR A 54 -0.65 -5.94 -7.77
C THR A 54 -1.05 -6.89 -8.88
N ALA A 55 -1.75 -6.42 -9.90
CA ALA A 55 -2.10 -7.24 -11.04
C ALA A 55 -0.85 -7.71 -11.81
N GLU A 56 0.18 -6.84 -11.97
CA GLU A 56 1.47 -7.22 -12.52
C GLU A 56 2.21 -8.16 -11.57
N PHE A 57 2.24 -7.85 -10.28
CA PHE A 57 2.90 -8.67 -9.28
C PHE A 57 2.37 -10.10 -9.24
N CYS A 58 1.06 -10.28 -9.38
CA CYS A 58 0.40 -11.57 -9.40
C CYS A 58 0.36 -12.23 -10.79
N GLY A 59 0.82 -11.56 -11.86
CA GLY A 59 0.80 -12.10 -13.22
C GLY A 59 -0.60 -12.18 -13.86
N VAL A 60 -1.54 -11.32 -13.46
CA VAL A 60 -2.94 -11.36 -13.88
C VAL A 60 -3.42 -10.05 -14.55
N MET A 61 -2.51 -9.28 -15.13
CA MET A 61 -2.82 -7.97 -15.74
C MET A 61 -4.00 -8.02 -16.72
N ASP A 62 -4.07 -9.05 -17.55
CA ASP A 62 -5.10 -9.17 -18.60
C ASP A 62 -6.45 -9.69 -18.07
N ARG A 63 -6.50 -10.07 -16.79
CA ARG A 63 -7.68 -10.66 -16.13
C ARG A 63 -8.39 -9.68 -15.19
N VAL A 64 -7.82 -8.48 -14.97
CA VAL A 64 -8.43 -7.42 -14.16
C VAL A 64 -9.12 -6.43 -15.09
N ASP A 65 -10.40 -6.15 -14.85
CA ASP A 65 -11.23 -5.30 -15.71
C ASP A 65 -11.14 -3.81 -15.34
N ILE A 66 -10.98 -3.52 -14.04
CA ILE A 66 -10.99 -2.15 -13.51
C ILE A 66 -9.88 -2.03 -12.48
N ILE A 67 -9.04 -1.03 -12.64
CA ILE A 67 -8.01 -0.66 -11.65
C ILE A 67 -8.31 0.75 -11.16
N THR A 68 -8.35 0.93 -9.85
CA THR A 68 -8.36 2.25 -9.22
C THR A 68 -7.05 2.51 -8.52
N GLY A 69 -6.70 3.78 -8.39
CA GLY A 69 -5.50 4.19 -7.70
C GLY A 69 -5.57 5.65 -7.27
N THR A 70 -4.64 6.05 -6.41
CA THR A 70 -4.56 7.41 -5.90
C THR A 70 -3.30 8.12 -6.38
N PHE A 71 -3.39 9.44 -6.55
CA PHE A 71 -2.25 10.33 -6.77
C PHE A 71 -1.66 10.89 -5.46
N GLY A 72 -2.26 10.56 -4.32
CA GLY A 72 -1.87 11.05 -3.00
C GLY A 72 -0.95 10.12 -2.22
N LYS A 73 -0.32 9.12 -2.86
CA LYS A 73 0.63 8.18 -2.24
C LYS A 73 1.90 8.06 -3.09
N ALA A 74 2.36 6.84 -3.39
CA ALA A 74 3.59 6.61 -4.15
C ALA A 74 3.54 7.18 -5.57
N LEU A 75 2.37 7.12 -6.22
CA LEU A 75 2.19 7.67 -7.56
C LEU A 75 1.75 9.13 -7.49
N GLY A 76 2.65 10.06 -7.77
CA GLY A 76 2.40 11.45 -8.05
C GLY A 76 2.30 12.42 -6.87
N GLY A 77 2.07 11.96 -5.66
CA GLY A 77 2.29 12.70 -4.41
C GLY A 77 1.48 13.97 -4.18
N ALA A 78 0.23 14.06 -4.68
CA ALA A 78 -0.61 15.23 -4.40
C ALA A 78 -2.01 14.83 -3.93
N SER A 79 -3.02 14.88 -4.79
CA SER A 79 -4.39 14.56 -4.45
C SER A 79 -5.17 14.02 -5.64
N GLY A 80 -6.34 13.44 -5.36
CA GLY A 80 -7.16 12.81 -6.38
C GLY A 80 -6.75 11.37 -6.67
N GLY A 81 -7.28 10.84 -7.74
CA GLY A 81 -7.04 9.46 -8.15
C GLY A 81 -7.57 9.22 -9.57
N TYR A 82 -7.55 7.97 -9.97
CA TYR A 82 -7.95 7.56 -11.30
C TYR A 82 -8.69 6.23 -11.27
N THR A 83 -9.42 5.99 -12.34
CA THR A 83 -9.94 4.68 -12.69
C THR A 83 -9.45 4.35 -14.10
N ALA A 84 -8.79 3.22 -14.25
CA ALA A 84 -8.35 2.67 -15.53
C ALA A 84 -9.18 1.42 -15.85
N ALA A 85 -9.76 1.39 -17.04
CA ALA A 85 -10.64 0.29 -17.49
C ALA A 85 -10.77 0.32 -19.01
N ARG A 86 -11.45 -0.69 -19.58
CA ARG A 86 -11.84 -0.67 -21.00
C ARG A 86 -12.74 0.52 -21.30
N GLN A 87 -12.63 1.06 -22.52
CA GLN A 87 -13.31 2.28 -22.92
C GLN A 87 -14.83 2.32 -22.61
N PRO A 88 -15.63 1.26 -22.84
CA PRO A 88 -17.06 1.30 -22.51
C PRO A 88 -17.35 1.53 -21.01
N ILE A 89 -16.47 1.02 -20.12
CA ILE A 89 -16.59 1.25 -18.67
C ILE A 89 -16.27 2.71 -18.35
N VAL A 90 -15.18 3.25 -18.91
CA VAL A 90 -14.77 4.65 -18.73
C VAL A 90 -15.88 5.60 -19.22
N ASP A 91 -16.48 5.34 -20.39
CA ASP A 91 -17.56 6.14 -20.93
C ASP A 91 -18.81 6.09 -20.05
N LEU A 92 -19.15 4.92 -19.52
CA LEU A 92 -20.25 4.77 -18.56
C LEU A 92 -19.98 5.56 -17.28
N LEU A 93 -18.76 5.49 -16.72
CA LEU A 93 -18.38 6.23 -15.51
C LEU A 93 -18.46 7.75 -15.75
N ARG A 94 -18.02 8.26 -16.89
CA ARG A 94 -18.12 9.68 -17.24
C ARG A 94 -19.56 10.18 -17.29
N GLN A 95 -20.52 9.31 -17.61
CA GLN A 95 -21.94 9.67 -17.71
C GLN A 95 -22.72 9.41 -16.42
N ARG A 96 -22.27 8.50 -15.55
CA ARG A 96 -23.06 8.00 -14.43
C ARG A 96 -22.39 8.10 -13.07
N SER A 97 -21.06 8.23 -13.00
CA SER A 97 -20.35 8.35 -11.72
C SER A 97 -20.65 9.70 -11.09
N ARG A 98 -21.41 9.71 -10.01
CA ARG A 98 -21.79 10.94 -9.31
C ARG A 98 -20.57 11.75 -8.82
N PRO A 99 -19.53 11.14 -8.22
CA PRO A 99 -18.32 11.90 -7.86
C PRO A 99 -17.69 12.59 -9.08
N TYR A 100 -17.61 11.92 -10.22
CA TYR A 100 -17.06 12.52 -11.44
C TYR A 100 -17.92 13.67 -11.98
N LEU A 101 -19.24 13.54 -11.92
CA LEU A 101 -20.17 14.54 -12.46
C LEU A 101 -20.31 15.78 -11.57
N PHE A 102 -20.22 15.62 -10.26
CA PHE A 102 -20.58 16.66 -9.28
C PHE A 102 -19.40 17.15 -8.42
N SER A 103 -18.26 16.45 -8.40
CA SER A 103 -17.07 16.93 -7.73
C SER A 103 -16.17 17.70 -8.71
N ASN A 104 -15.33 18.58 -8.18
CA ASN A 104 -14.31 19.25 -8.99
C ASN A 104 -13.32 18.22 -9.54
N THR A 105 -12.86 18.44 -10.77
CA THR A 105 -11.84 17.59 -11.40
C THR A 105 -10.48 17.75 -10.73
N VAL A 106 -9.60 16.76 -10.96
CA VAL A 106 -8.18 16.86 -10.56
C VAL A 106 -7.54 18.06 -11.26
N ALA A 107 -6.77 18.83 -10.52
CA ALA A 107 -6.10 20.01 -11.06
C ALA A 107 -5.12 19.62 -12.19
N PRO A 108 -5.04 20.41 -13.28
CA PRO A 108 -4.14 20.11 -14.40
C PRO A 108 -2.67 19.93 -14.00
N ALA A 109 -2.19 20.68 -13.01
CA ALA A 109 -0.83 20.55 -12.49
C ALA A 109 -0.57 19.16 -11.86
N ILE A 110 -1.56 18.58 -11.17
CA ILE A 110 -1.47 17.23 -10.61
C ILE A 110 -1.43 16.19 -11.74
N CYS A 111 -2.27 16.35 -12.76
CA CYS A 111 -2.25 15.47 -13.92
C CYS A 111 -0.88 15.51 -14.62
N ALA A 112 -0.32 16.70 -14.86
CA ALA A 112 0.98 16.85 -15.48
C ALA A 112 2.11 16.22 -14.63
N ALA A 113 2.11 16.44 -13.32
CA ALA A 113 3.08 15.85 -12.41
C ALA A 113 2.98 14.31 -12.39
N THR A 114 1.75 13.78 -12.42
CA THR A 114 1.54 12.33 -12.46
C THR A 114 2.00 11.71 -13.78
N ILE A 115 1.73 12.34 -14.90
CA ILE A 115 2.25 11.90 -16.22
C ILE A 115 3.76 11.82 -16.17
N ARG A 116 4.42 12.89 -15.69
CA ARG A 116 5.89 12.88 -15.57
C ARG A 116 6.40 11.81 -14.62
N THR A 117 5.68 11.54 -13.53
CA THR A 117 6.01 10.44 -12.59
C THR A 117 5.95 9.08 -13.30
N ILE A 118 4.92 8.84 -14.11
CA ILE A 118 4.80 7.58 -14.87
C ILE A 118 5.96 7.44 -15.86
N GLU A 119 6.30 8.49 -16.59
CA GLU A 119 7.47 8.50 -17.49
C GLU A 119 8.77 8.14 -16.74
N LEU A 120 9.01 8.71 -15.56
CA LEU A 120 10.17 8.39 -14.72
C LEU A 120 10.18 6.92 -14.26
N LEU A 121 9.01 6.34 -13.96
CA LEU A 121 8.89 4.93 -13.60
C LEU A 121 9.16 4.00 -14.80
N GLU A 122 8.83 4.44 -16.02
CA GLU A 122 9.15 3.72 -17.26
C GLU A 122 10.64 3.80 -17.60
N GLU A 123 11.31 4.93 -17.27
CA GLU A 123 12.73 5.13 -17.50
C GLU A 123 13.63 4.24 -16.60
N SER A 124 13.19 3.93 -15.36
CA SER A 124 14.04 3.23 -14.39
C SER A 124 13.25 2.53 -13.28
N THR A 125 13.68 1.34 -12.91
CA THR A 125 13.19 0.58 -11.74
C THR A 125 13.99 0.83 -10.45
N ALA A 126 15.00 1.69 -10.47
CA ALA A 126 15.96 1.84 -9.36
C ALA A 126 15.30 2.19 -8.02
N LEU A 127 14.31 3.12 -8.01
CA LEU A 127 13.60 3.47 -6.78
C LEU A 127 12.68 2.34 -6.30
N ARG A 128 12.05 1.63 -7.23
CA ARG A 128 11.26 0.43 -6.94
C ARG A 128 12.13 -0.65 -6.30
N ASP A 129 13.27 -0.95 -6.89
CA ASP A 129 14.19 -1.98 -6.39
C ASP A 129 14.70 -1.61 -5.00
N LYS A 130 15.06 -0.34 -4.81
CA LYS A 130 15.52 0.19 -3.51
C LYS A 130 14.46 0.10 -2.42
N VAL A 131 13.18 0.39 -2.68
CA VAL A 131 12.15 0.29 -1.65
C VAL A 131 11.94 -1.16 -1.21
N HIS A 132 12.02 -2.13 -2.12
CA HIS A 132 11.92 -3.54 -1.79
C HIS A 132 13.17 -4.05 -1.04
N GLU A 133 14.37 -3.61 -1.41
CA GLU A 133 15.60 -3.91 -0.67
C GLU A 133 15.53 -3.35 0.76
N ASN A 134 15.18 -2.09 0.90
CA ASN A 134 14.98 -1.45 2.19
C ASN A 134 13.96 -2.19 3.07
N ALA A 135 12.83 -2.61 2.49
CA ALA A 135 11.79 -3.32 3.22
C ALA A 135 12.27 -4.71 3.72
N ARG A 136 12.96 -5.47 2.86
CA ARG A 136 13.56 -6.76 3.25
C ARG A 136 14.60 -6.58 4.35
N TYR A 137 15.47 -5.57 4.21
CA TYR A 137 16.47 -5.25 5.22
C TYR A 137 15.82 -4.91 6.57
N PHE A 138 14.87 -3.99 6.58
CA PHE A 138 14.16 -3.59 7.80
C PHE A 138 13.47 -4.78 8.48
N ARG A 139 12.74 -5.61 7.73
CA ARG A 139 12.09 -6.82 8.26
C ARG A 139 13.10 -7.74 8.94
N SER A 140 14.18 -8.07 8.24
CA SER A 140 15.21 -8.98 8.75
C SER A 140 15.83 -8.49 10.06
N GLU A 141 16.13 -7.20 10.16
CA GLU A 141 16.74 -6.64 11.40
C GLU A 141 15.72 -6.58 12.55
N MET A 142 14.46 -6.25 12.26
CA MET A 142 13.41 -6.24 13.28
C MET A 142 13.10 -7.64 13.82
N GLU A 143 13.11 -8.66 12.97
CA GLU A 143 12.99 -10.07 13.37
C GLU A 143 14.16 -10.51 14.28
N LYS A 144 15.40 -10.09 13.98
CA LYS A 144 16.58 -10.36 14.83
C LYS A 144 16.45 -9.71 16.21
N LEU A 145 15.77 -8.57 16.30
CA LEU A 145 15.44 -7.92 17.57
C LEU A 145 14.28 -8.61 18.32
N GLY A 146 13.70 -9.67 17.73
CA GLY A 146 12.62 -10.43 18.32
C GLY A 146 11.26 -9.72 18.29
N PHE A 147 11.03 -8.82 17.31
CA PHE A 147 9.71 -8.27 17.06
C PHE A 147 8.86 -9.26 16.28
N ASP A 148 7.58 -9.33 16.65
CA ASP A 148 6.58 -10.04 15.87
C ASP A 148 6.09 -9.12 14.73
N LEU A 149 6.28 -9.55 13.48
CA LEU A 149 5.90 -8.82 12.27
C LEU A 149 4.82 -9.61 11.54
N LEU A 150 3.83 -8.90 10.97
CA LEU A 150 2.95 -9.56 10.03
C LEU A 150 3.75 -10.00 8.79
N PRO A 151 3.57 -11.24 8.32
CA PRO A 151 4.30 -11.75 7.17
C PRO A 151 3.92 -10.99 5.89
N GLY A 152 4.85 -10.91 4.94
CA GLY A 152 4.62 -10.27 3.65
C GLY A 152 5.88 -9.66 3.05
N GLU A 153 5.75 -9.21 1.81
CA GLU A 153 6.85 -8.63 1.01
C GLU A 153 6.67 -7.12 0.79
N HIS A 154 5.51 -6.60 1.21
CA HIS A 154 5.17 -5.18 1.01
C HIS A 154 6.00 -4.26 1.92
N PRO A 155 6.33 -3.02 1.49
CA PRO A 155 6.99 -2.01 2.31
C PRO A 155 6.20 -1.51 3.52
N ILE A 156 4.92 -1.82 3.64
CA ILE A 156 4.19 -1.72 4.91
C ILE A 156 4.64 -2.88 5.79
N VAL A 157 5.23 -2.55 6.94
CA VAL A 157 5.75 -3.55 7.91
C VAL A 157 5.09 -3.30 9.26
N PRO A 158 4.00 -4.00 9.59
CA PRO A 158 3.36 -3.87 10.89
C PRO A 158 4.19 -4.58 11.97
N VAL A 159 4.56 -3.83 13.00
CA VAL A 159 5.25 -4.32 14.21
C VAL A 159 4.17 -4.55 15.27
N MET A 160 3.90 -5.80 15.61
CA MET A 160 2.77 -6.17 16.46
C MET A 160 3.08 -5.94 17.95
N LEU A 161 2.16 -5.27 18.65
CA LEU A 161 2.27 -4.95 20.08
C LEU A 161 1.05 -5.43 20.87
N TYR A 162 -0.07 -5.73 20.22
CA TYR A 162 -1.28 -6.40 20.76
C TYR A 162 -2.06 -5.67 21.86
N ASP A 163 -1.51 -4.59 22.43
CA ASP A 163 -2.15 -3.76 23.46
C ASP A 163 -2.12 -2.28 23.07
N PRO A 164 -3.25 -1.56 23.12
CA PRO A 164 -3.31 -0.16 22.69
C PRO A 164 -2.48 0.77 23.59
N LYS A 165 -2.36 0.49 24.89
CA LYS A 165 -1.56 1.32 25.79
C LYS A 165 -0.07 1.14 25.51
N VAL A 166 0.35 -0.10 25.26
CA VAL A 166 1.71 -0.43 24.85
C VAL A 166 2.04 0.24 23.53
N ALA A 167 1.15 0.13 22.53
CA ALA A 167 1.37 0.72 21.21
C ALA A 167 1.50 2.26 21.26
N HIS A 168 0.64 2.94 22.01
CA HIS A 168 0.71 4.40 22.18
C HIS A 168 1.97 4.84 22.93
N GLU A 169 2.33 4.15 24.02
CA GLU A 169 3.53 4.46 24.78
C GLU A 169 4.79 4.19 23.95
N PHE A 170 4.80 3.10 23.18
CA PHE A 170 5.87 2.79 22.25
C PHE A 170 6.07 3.91 21.22
N ALA A 171 4.99 4.35 20.57
CA ALA A 171 5.03 5.43 19.58
C ALA A 171 5.54 6.76 20.22
N ARG A 172 5.10 7.08 21.45
CA ARG A 172 5.55 8.26 22.18
C ARG A 172 7.07 8.25 22.42
N ARG A 173 7.61 7.11 22.88
CA ARG A 173 9.06 6.96 23.13
C ARG A 173 9.89 6.99 21.85
N MET A 174 9.37 6.39 20.78
CA MET A 174 10.02 6.49 19.46
C MET A 174 10.13 7.94 19.00
N LEU A 175 9.07 8.74 19.19
CA LEU A 175 9.10 10.17 18.84
C LEU A 175 10.15 10.93 19.67
N GLU A 176 10.29 10.63 20.96
CA GLU A 176 11.33 11.23 21.83
C GLU A 176 12.75 10.90 21.37
N LYS A 177 12.92 9.74 20.73
CA LYS A 177 14.21 9.35 20.11
C LYS A 177 14.39 9.92 18.69
N GLY A 178 13.42 10.69 18.18
CA GLY A 178 13.47 11.31 16.86
C GLY A 178 12.95 10.43 15.71
N VAL A 179 12.24 9.35 16.00
CA VAL A 179 11.61 8.49 15.00
C VAL A 179 10.10 8.62 15.08
N TYR A 180 9.51 9.20 14.04
CA TYR A 180 8.06 9.35 13.95
C TYR A 180 7.39 8.06 13.49
N VAL A 181 6.60 7.46 14.37
CA VAL A 181 5.75 6.30 14.09
C VAL A 181 4.38 6.49 14.70
N VAL A 182 3.37 5.78 14.20
CA VAL A 182 1.99 5.89 14.66
C VAL A 182 1.48 4.53 15.13
N ALA A 183 0.84 4.55 16.31
CA ALA A 183 0.11 3.39 16.81
C ALA A 183 -1.24 3.25 16.10
N PHE A 184 -1.54 2.07 15.59
CA PHE A 184 -2.82 1.71 15.01
C PHE A 184 -3.54 0.75 15.95
N CYS A 185 -4.67 1.22 16.48
CA CYS A 185 -5.50 0.51 17.47
C CYS A 185 -6.94 0.46 17.00
N TYR A 186 -7.79 -0.30 17.72
CA TYR A 186 -9.23 -0.29 17.47
C TYR A 186 -9.78 1.16 17.49
N PRO A 187 -10.69 1.54 16.56
CA PRO A 187 -11.39 0.73 15.56
C PRO A 187 -10.66 0.58 14.20
N VAL A 188 -9.48 1.18 14.03
CA VAL A 188 -8.72 1.14 12.76
C VAL A 188 -8.21 -0.27 12.45
N VAL A 189 -7.84 -1.01 13.50
CA VAL A 189 -7.50 -2.43 13.43
C VAL A 189 -8.35 -3.21 14.43
N PRO A 190 -8.52 -4.54 14.27
CA PRO A 190 -9.29 -5.36 15.22
C PRO A 190 -8.70 -5.27 16.63
N LYS A 191 -9.56 -5.43 17.65
CA LYS A 191 -9.14 -5.49 19.07
C LYS A 191 -8.09 -6.58 19.28
N GLY A 192 -7.03 -6.25 20.03
CA GLY A 192 -5.91 -7.14 20.29
C GLY A 192 -4.99 -7.35 19.06
N LYS A 193 -5.10 -6.50 18.06
CA LYS A 193 -4.20 -6.47 16.89
C LYS A 193 -3.51 -5.12 16.76
N ASP A 194 -3.31 -4.47 17.89
CA ASP A 194 -2.64 -3.18 18.00
C ASP A 194 -1.18 -3.27 17.55
N ARG A 195 -0.72 -2.26 16.83
CA ARG A 195 0.57 -2.30 16.14
C ARG A 195 1.16 -0.92 15.91
N ILE A 196 2.46 -0.87 15.68
CA ILE A 196 3.09 0.24 14.96
C ILE A 196 3.14 -0.14 13.48
N ARG A 197 2.46 0.61 12.61
CA ARG A 197 2.54 0.40 11.16
C ARG A 197 3.68 1.23 10.58
N THR A 198 4.80 0.60 10.28
CA THR A 198 5.90 1.28 9.59
C THR A 198 5.66 1.28 8.08
N GLN A 199 6.13 2.33 7.42
CA GLN A 199 6.07 2.51 5.97
C GLN A 199 7.48 2.77 5.47
N ILE A 200 8.06 1.79 4.82
CA ILE A 200 9.40 1.89 4.25
C ILE A 200 9.35 2.64 2.91
N SER A 201 10.37 3.46 2.65
CA SER A 201 10.47 4.29 1.47
C SER A 201 11.81 4.08 0.74
N ALA A 202 11.82 4.30 -0.56
CA ALA A 202 13.06 4.41 -1.34
C ALA A 202 13.90 5.65 -0.93
N GLY A 203 13.25 6.65 -0.30
CA GLY A 203 13.93 7.83 0.25
C GLY A 203 14.76 7.55 1.49
N HIS A 204 14.50 6.46 2.20
CA HIS A 204 15.30 6.09 3.36
C HIS A 204 16.70 5.63 2.93
N THR A 205 17.71 6.16 3.58
CA THR A 205 19.07 5.63 3.49
C THR A 205 19.24 4.42 4.41
N LYS A 206 20.36 3.71 4.27
CA LYS A 206 20.66 2.62 5.20
C LYS A 206 20.85 3.14 6.61
N GLU A 207 21.48 4.29 6.76
CA GLU A 207 21.72 4.98 8.05
C GLU A 207 20.39 5.36 8.73
N ASP A 208 19.40 5.83 7.98
CA ASP A 208 18.06 6.13 8.50
C ASP A 208 17.38 4.85 9.05
N LEU A 209 17.47 3.75 8.30
CA LEU A 209 16.92 2.46 8.72
C LEU A 209 17.65 1.91 9.94
N ASP A 210 18.98 1.93 9.95
CA ASP A 210 19.80 1.48 11.09
C ASP A 210 19.48 2.29 12.36
N PHE A 211 19.32 3.60 12.22
CA PHE A 211 18.91 4.48 13.32
C PHE A 211 17.52 4.11 13.87
N ALA A 212 16.55 3.94 12.98
CA ALA A 212 15.19 3.57 13.37
C ALA A 212 15.18 2.19 14.06
N ILE A 213 15.84 1.18 13.49
CA ILE A 213 15.94 -0.18 14.04
C ILE A 213 16.58 -0.15 15.45
N LYS A 214 17.66 0.62 15.63
CA LYS A 214 18.30 0.83 16.94
C LYS A 214 17.29 1.40 17.94
N CYS A 215 16.55 2.46 17.57
CA CYS A 215 15.55 3.07 18.45
C CYS A 215 14.42 2.08 18.80
N PHE A 216 13.96 1.26 17.87
CA PHE A 216 12.98 0.19 18.14
C PHE A 216 13.52 -0.79 19.20
N GLY A 217 14.77 -1.24 19.08
CA GLY A 217 15.40 -2.13 20.05
C GLY A 217 15.55 -1.51 21.43
N GLU A 218 15.97 -0.24 21.51
CA GLU A 218 16.10 0.48 22.77
C GLU A 218 14.74 0.65 23.46
N VAL A 219 13.69 1.10 22.74
CA VAL A 219 12.35 1.27 23.30
C VAL A 219 11.76 -0.08 23.76
N LYS A 220 11.99 -1.16 23.00
CA LYS A 220 11.59 -2.50 23.41
C LYS A 220 12.22 -2.87 24.76
N ALA A 221 13.53 -2.68 24.93
CA ALA A 221 14.24 -2.98 26.15
C ALA A 221 13.78 -2.10 27.33
N GLU A 222 13.59 -0.79 27.12
CA GLU A 222 13.09 0.15 28.13
C GLU A 222 11.68 -0.19 28.62
N MET A 223 10.85 -0.79 27.76
CA MET A 223 9.48 -1.19 28.10
C MET A 223 9.37 -2.63 28.62
N GLY A 224 10.45 -3.40 28.58
CA GLY A 224 10.46 -4.80 29.03
C GLY A 224 9.65 -5.75 28.16
N LEU A 225 9.63 -5.52 26.86
CA LEU A 225 8.86 -6.27 25.85
C LEU A 225 9.65 -7.44 25.23
#